data_806fe79a486590f2253d2e035ba9a67e
#
_entry.id   806fe79a486590f2253d2e035ba9a67e
#
_cell.length_a   1.000
_cell.length_b   1.000
_cell.length_c   1.000
_cell.angle_alpha   90.00
_cell.angle_beta   90.00
_cell.angle_gamma   90.00
#
_symmetry.space_group_name_H-M   'P 1'
#
loop_
_entity.id
_entity.type
_entity.pdbx_description
1 polymer ?
#
loop_
_entity_poly.entity_id
_entity_poly.type
_entity_poly.pdbx_seq_one_letter_code
_entity_poly.pdbx_strand_id
1 'polypeptide(L)'
;MELGKILEFRRDLYFEGAVQADWFYSQEKAAKVAENFVFHGKQYFGVEDQDAGKKRIDTISLVEELTEKMSDDHANALTLAIADYGTGKSHLAVTLGQIFSGKDYMPETYNKIISNISSIDAEAAEHIKSLTDEKNFVLVINGMRDFNLHSEILKAAQKSLKLYGLPDDGLKKLNRALETAETFFNRNAMNAITLFEEKARKFGWSETGDNLVSKIRDNLMTDEVAFDIVNAVYMEINGQEIRWDEGLSASNILEMLISEYCGINGRFEHVILLFDEFGR
;
A
#
# COMPACT_ATOMS: atom_id res chain seq x y z
N MET A 1 31.58 -5.50 -32.33
CA MET A 1 30.51 -4.49 -32.03
C MET A 1 30.58 -4.21 -30.53
N GLU A 2 30.83 -2.98 -30.12
CA GLU A 2 30.96 -2.65 -28.69
C GLU A 2 29.54 -2.58 -28.08
N LEU A 3 29.28 -3.36 -27.03
CA LEU A 3 28.00 -3.40 -26.32
C LEU A 3 27.53 -2.00 -25.88
N GLY A 4 28.45 -1.11 -25.49
CA GLY A 4 28.13 0.26 -25.12
C GLY A 4 27.54 1.16 -26.23
N LYS A 5 27.57 0.70 -27.50
CA LYS A 5 26.90 1.40 -28.61
C LYS A 5 25.47 0.89 -28.87
N ILE A 6 25.06 -0.20 -28.18
CA ILE A 6 23.77 -0.84 -28.34
C ILE A 6 22.91 -0.70 -27.10
N LEU A 7 23.56 -0.56 -25.91
CA LEU A 7 22.88 -0.48 -24.62
C LEU A 7 23.05 0.93 -24.05
N GLU A 8 21.93 1.61 -23.89
CA GLU A 8 21.84 2.86 -23.14
C GLU A 8 21.35 2.58 -21.72
N PHE A 9 22.17 2.94 -20.73
CA PHE A 9 21.78 2.77 -19.33
C PHE A 9 21.00 4.04 -18.87
N ARG A 10 19.72 3.87 -18.61
CA ARG A 10 18.81 4.88 -18.12
C ARG A 10 18.99 5.08 -16.61
N ARG A 11 19.90 6.00 -16.23
CA ARG A 11 20.19 6.29 -14.80
C ARG A 11 19.00 6.90 -14.07
N ASP A 12 18.14 7.61 -14.76
CA ASP A 12 16.89 8.19 -14.26
C ASP A 12 15.89 7.13 -13.79
N LEU A 13 15.98 5.90 -14.33
CA LEU A 13 15.13 4.76 -13.95
C LEU A 13 15.77 3.84 -12.90
N TYR A 14 16.99 4.14 -12.46
CA TYR A 14 17.64 3.32 -11.46
C TYR A 14 16.98 3.49 -10.08
N PHE A 15 16.64 2.38 -9.45
CA PHE A 15 16.16 2.33 -8.08
C PHE A 15 17.28 1.86 -7.16
N GLU A 16 17.46 2.55 -6.03
CA GLU A 16 18.36 2.08 -4.98
C GLU A 16 17.71 0.89 -4.25
N GLY A 17 18.00 -0.31 -4.71
CA GLY A 17 17.45 -1.56 -4.18
C GLY A 17 16.25 -2.11 -4.96
N ALA A 18 15.60 -3.11 -4.39
CA ALA A 18 14.40 -3.71 -4.96
C ALA A 18 13.17 -2.83 -4.71
N VAL A 19 12.27 -2.77 -5.70
CA VAL A 19 10.96 -2.14 -5.53
C VAL A 19 10.20 -2.87 -4.42
N GLN A 20 9.60 -2.11 -3.52
CA GLN A 20 8.76 -2.60 -2.43
C GLN A 20 7.31 -2.15 -2.66
N ALA A 21 6.35 -3.01 -2.32
CA ALA A 21 4.94 -2.71 -2.53
C ALA A 21 4.47 -1.48 -1.75
N ASP A 22 5.02 -1.23 -0.56
CA ASP A 22 4.72 -0.06 0.27
C ASP A 22 5.17 1.29 -0.33
N TRP A 23 5.98 1.28 -1.40
CA TRP A 23 6.27 2.49 -2.19
C TRP A 23 5.02 3.11 -2.81
N PHE A 24 3.94 2.35 -2.91
CA PHE A 24 2.61 2.88 -3.27
C PHE A 24 2.21 4.10 -2.43
N TYR A 25 2.58 4.14 -1.15
CA TYR A 25 2.26 5.24 -0.24
C TYR A 25 3.15 6.48 -0.37
N SER A 26 4.17 6.44 -1.23
CA SER A 26 5.01 7.58 -1.57
C SER A 26 4.74 8.01 -3.00
N GLN A 27 4.06 9.14 -3.20
CA GLN A 27 3.66 9.62 -4.53
C GLN A 27 4.83 9.65 -5.53
N GLU A 28 5.99 10.17 -5.12
CA GLU A 28 7.17 10.25 -5.98
C GLU A 28 7.68 8.85 -6.40
N LYS A 29 7.81 7.93 -5.43
CA LYS A 29 8.27 6.56 -5.72
C LYS A 29 7.25 5.79 -6.52
N ALA A 30 5.97 5.92 -6.18
CA ALA A 30 4.87 5.26 -6.88
C ALA A 30 4.79 5.70 -8.34
N ALA A 31 4.87 7.01 -8.61
CA ALA A 31 4.92 7.54 -9.97
C ALA A 31 6.10 6.95 -10.75
N LYS A 32 7.32 7.08 -10.19
CA LYS A 32 8.53 6.57 -10.85
C LYS A 32 8.46 5.08 -11.16
N VAL A 33 7.92 4.27 -10.24
CA VAL A 33 7.72 2.83 -10.44
C VAL A 33 6.68 2.57 -11.52
N ALA A 34 5.48 3.11 -11.36
CA ALA A 34 4.35 2.78 -12.22
C ALA A 34 4.50 3.30 -13.67
N GLU A 35 5.05 4.50 -13.85
CA GLU A 35 5.30 5.08 -15.18
C GLU A 35 6.35 4.33 -16.00
N ASN A 36 7.21 3.58 -15.34
CA ASN A 36 8.30 2.82 -15.95
C ASN A 36 8.08 1.30 -15.88
N PHE A 37 6.88 0.85 -15.53
CA PHE A 37 6.54 -0.56 -15.63
C PHE A 37 6.48 -1.00 -17.09
N VAL A 38 7.12 -2.14 -17.38
CA VAL A 38 7.16 -2.72 -18.72
C VAL A 38 6.00 -3.69 -18.87
N PHE A 39 4.99 -3.27 -19.63
CA PHE A 39 3.88 -4.13 -19.97
C PHE A 39 4.25 -5.11 -21.09
N HIS A 40 3.62 -6.27 -21.06
CA HIS A 40 3.73 -7.29 -22.08
C HIS A 40 2.31 -7.64 -22.55
N GLY A 41 2.10 -7.67 -23.86
CA GLY A 41 0.84 -8.12 -24.48
C GLY A 41 0.92 -9.59 -24.93
N LYS A 42 -0.18 -10.08 -25.47
CA LYS A 42 -0.38 -11.47 -25.93
C LYS A 42 0.72 -12.01 -26.85
N GLN A 43 1.40 -11.15 -27.58
CA GLN A 43 2.49 -11.51 -28.49
C GLN A 43 3.80 -11.88 -27.79
N TYR A 44 3.93 -11.58 -26.50
CA TYR A 44 5.18 -11.85 -25.75
C TYR A 44 5.45 -13.34 -25.57
N PHE A 45 4.41 -14.14 -25.41
CA PHE A 45 4.52 -15.60 -25.28
C PHE A 45 4.35 -16.24 -26.66
N GLY A 46 5.39 -16.24 -27.47
CA GLY A 46 5.38 -16.60 -28.89
C GLY A 46 5.07 -18.06 -29.26
N VAL A 47 4.83 -18.95 -28.31
CA VAL A 47 4.33 -20.34 -28.51
C VAL A 47 3.55 -20.74 -27.27
N GLU A 48 2.37 -21.32 -27.44
CA GLU A 48 1.62 -21.98 -26.38
C GLU A 48 2.53 -22.98 -25.68
N ASP A 49 2.98 -22.65 -24.49
CA ASP A 49 3.71 -23.55 -23.61
C ASP A 49 2.68 -24.57 -23.10
N GLN A 50 2.55 -25.67 -23.79
CA GLN A 50 1.58 -26.75 -23.49
C GLN A 50 1.93 -27.51 -22.22
N ASP A 51 2.97 -27.11 -21.49
CA ASP A 51 3.39 -27.78 -20.29
C ASP A 51 2.50 -27.47 -19.10
N ALA A 52 1.74 -28.49 -18.73
CA ALA A 52 1.26 -28.77 -17.38
C ALA A 52 0.16 -27.86 -16.81
N GLY A 53 -0.84 -27.48 -17.58
CA GLY A 53 -2.11 -26.93 -16.99
C GLY A 53 -1.98 -25.58 -16.27
N LYS A 54 -0.86 -24.87 -16.44
CA LYS A 54 -0.64 -23.52 -15.97
C LYS A 54 -0.89 -22.55 -17.11
N LYS A 55 -1.98 -21.79 -17.04
CA LYS A 55 -2.22 -20.67 -17.96
C LYS A 55 -1.21 -19.58 -17.64
N ARG A 56 -0.26 -19.32 -18.54
CA ARG A 56 0.55 -18.10 -18.49
C ARG A 56 -0.30 -16.95 -18.98
N ILE A 57 -0.27 -15.85 -18.27
CA ILE A 57 -0.97 -14.63 -18.64
C ILE A 57 0.05 -13.50 -18.80
N ASP A 58 -0.06 -12.73 -19.86
CA ASP A 58 0.71 -11.50 -20.03
C ASP A 58 0.19 -10.39 -19.10
N THR A 59 0.98 -9.34 -18.89
CA THR A 59 0.66 -8.31 -17.89
C THR A 59 -0.52 -7.43 -18.30
N ILE A 60 -0.75 -7.21 -19.60
CA ILE A 60 -1.90 -6.44 -20.10
C ILE A 60 -3.17 -7.24 -19.87
N SER A 61 -3.20 -8.50 -20.31
CA SER A 61 -4.36 -9.39 -20.10
C SER A 61 -4.67 -9.61 -18.61
N LEU A 62 -3.64 -9.62 -17.74
CA LEU A 62 -3.84 -9.69 -16.30
C LEU A 62 -4.54 -8.43 -15.77
N VAL A 63 -4.08 -7.23 -16.18
CA VAL A 63 -4.72 -5.97 -15.77
C VAL A 63 -6.16 -5.93 -16.25
N GLU A 64 -6.42 -6.30 -17.51
CA GLU A 64 -7.76 -6.39 -18.10
C GLU A 64 -8.67 -7.32 -17.28
N GLU A 65 -8.24 -8.55 -17.02
CA GLU A 65 -9.01 -9.53 -16.21
C GLU A 65 -9.29 -9.02 -14.79
N LEU A 66 -8.34 -8.34 -14.17
CA LEU A 66 -8.53 -7.78 -12.82
C LEU A 66 -9.51 -6.60 -12.82
N THR A 67 -9.45 -5.72 -13.83
CA THR A 67 -10.38 -4.60 -13.94
C THR A 67 -11.80 -5.06 -14.27
N GLU A 68 -11.97 -6.07 -15.12
CA GLU A 68 -13.26 -6.71 -15.38
C GLU A 68 -13.89 -7.31 -14.11
N LYS A 69 -13.08 -8.01 -13.30
CA LYS A 69 -13.54 -8.58 -12.03
C LYS A 69 -14.00 -7.54 -11.01
N MET A 70 -13.42 -6.35 -11.03
CA MET A 70 -13.88 -5.27 -10.15
C MET A 70 -15.26 -4.75 -10.53
N SER A 71 -15.61 -4.79 -11.82
CA SER A 71 -16.90 -4.32 -12.33
C SER A 71 -18.01 -5.39 -12.29
N ASP A 72 -17.70 -6.62 -11.85
CA ASP A 72 -18.65 -7.72 -11.74
C ASP A 72 -18.90 -8.11 -10.28
N ASP A 73 -20.05 -7.74 -9.74
CA ASP A 73 -20.49 -8.06 -8.37
C ASP A 73 -20.57 -9.55 -8.07
N HIS A 74 -20.56 -10.41 -9.09
CA HIS A 74 -20.60 -11.87 -8.97
C HIS A 74 -19.26 -12.55 -9.17
N ALA A 75 -18.22 -11.78 -9.52
CA ALA A 75 -16.87 -12.31 -9.71
C ALA A 75 -16.25 -12.78 -8.40
N ASN A 76 -15.31 -13.73 -8.51
CA ASN A 76 -14.52 -14.12 -7.35
C ASN A 76 -13.60 -12.97 -6.92
N ALA A 77 -13.85 -12.46 -5.73
CA ALA A 77 -13.12 -11.34 -5.16
C ALA A 77 -11.64 -11.64 -4.87
N LEU A 78 -11.21 -12.92 -4.91
CA LEU A 78 -9.83 -13.33 -4.65
C LEU A 78 -9.12 -13.72 -5.95
N THR A 79 -7.97 -13.09 -6.21
CA THR A 79 -7.04 -13.49 -7.27
C THR A 79 -5.66 -13.74 -6.68
N LEU A 80 -5.08 -14.91 -6.95
CA LEU A 80 -3.75 -15.29 -6.53
C LEU A 80 -2.81 -15.31 -7.76
N ALA A 81 -1.86 -14.38 -7.78
CA ALA A 81 -0.79 -14.34 -8.80
C ALA A 81 0.47 -15.03 -8.29
N ILE A 82 0.89 -16.09 -8.96
CA ILE A 82 2.10 -16.85 -8.63
C ILE A 82 3.15 -16.59 -9.71
N ALA A 83 4.33 -16.13 -9.29
CA ALA A 83 5.46 -15.93 -10.18
C ALA A 83 6.78 -16.10 -9.43
N ASP A 84 7.85 -16.40 -10.14
CA ASP A 84 9.18 -16.61 -9.58
C ASP A 84 9.75 -15.34 -8.94
N TYR A 85 10.81 -15.50 -8.14
CA TYR A 85 11.53 -14.38 -7.55
C TYR A 85 12.16 -13.51 -8.64
N GLY A 86 12.12 -12.19 -8.46
CA GLY A 86 12.71 -11.23 -9.41
C GLY A 86 11.87 -10.94 -10.65
N THR A 87 10.65 -11.48 -10.77
CA THR A 87 9.77 -11.29 -11.93
C THR A 87 8.99 -9.97 -11.93
N GLY A 88 9.25 -9.07 -10.98
CA GLY A 88 8.60 -7.75 -10.93
C GLY A 88 7.24 -7.72 -10.23
N LYS A 89 6.90 -8.69 -9.36
CA LYS A 89 5.61 -8.71 -8.64
C LYS A 89 5.34 -7.43 -7.83
N SER A 90 6.31 -6.99 -7.04
CA SER A 90 6.18 -5.75 -6.27
C SER A 90 6.03 -4.52 -7.16
N HIS A 91 6.73 -4.50 -8.30
CA HIS A 91 6.59 -3.46 -9.32
C HIS A 91 5.17 -3.44 -9.90
N LEU A 92 4.64 -4.61 -10.24
CA LEU A 92 3.26 -4.76 -10.70
C LEU A 92 2.26 -4.34 -9.62
N ALA A 93 2.46 -4.72 -8.36
CA ALA A 93 1.55 -4.35 -7.26
C ALA A 93 1.44 -2.82 -7.11
N VAL A 94 2.56 -2.09 -7.15
CA VAL A 94 2.55 -0.61 -7.12
C VAL A 94 1.82 -0.05 -8.34
N THR A 95 2.05 -0.61 -9.54
CA THR A 95 1.41 -0.17 -10.78
C THR A 95 -0.09 -0.42 -10.76
N LEU A 96 -0.54 -1.60 -10.33
CA LEU A 96 -1.96 -1.92 -10.12
C LEU A 96 -2.60 -0.97 -9.10
N GLY A 97 -1.89 -0.66 -8.02
CA GLY A 97 -2.36 0.32 -7.03
C GLY A 97 -2.66 1.68 -7.65
N GLN A 98 -1.82 2.15 -8.59
CA GLN A 98 -2.05 3.41 -9.29
C GLN A 98 -3.24 3.32 -10.28
N ILE A 99 -3.37 2.22 -11.00
CA ILE A 99 -4.50 1.99 -11.93
C ILE A 99 -5.83 1.98 -11.14
N PHE A 100 -5.90 1.21 -10.08
CA PHE A 100 -7.13 1.02 -9.30
C PHE A 100 -7.51 2.22 -8.44
N SER A 101 -6.55 3.09 -8.07
CA SER A 101 -6.86 4.36 -7.42
C SER A 101 -7.63 5.34 -8.33
N GLY A 102 -7.71 5.04 -9.61
CA GLY A 102 -8.46 5.80 -10.62
C GLY A 102 -7.71 7.03 -11.14
N LYS A 103 -8.23 7.56 -12.25
CA LYS A 103 -7.60 8.66 -12.99
C LYS A 103 -7.40 9.96 -12.20
N ASP A 104 -8.24 10.21 -11.18
CA ASP A 104 -8.22 11.48 -10.46
C ASP A 104 -7.23 11.50 -9.29
N TYR A 105 -6.67 10.35 -8.91
CA TYR A 105 -5.72 10.27 -7.80
C TYR A 105 -4.34 10.84 -8.19
N MET A 106 -3.75 10.34 -9.27
CA MET A 106 -2.49 10.82 -9.87
C MET A 106 -2.65 10.87 -11.40
N PRO A 107 -3.30 11.91 -11.95
CA PRO A 107 -3.72 11.95 -13.36
C PRO A 107 -2.57 11.77 -14.36
N GLU A 108 -1.43 12.38 -14.11
CA GLU A 108 -0.27 12.29 -15.00
C GLU A 108 0.29 10.88 -15.05
N THR A 109 0.48 10.25 -13.88
CA THR A 109 0.96 8.87 -13.75
C THR A 109 -0.04 7.90 -14.38
N TYR A 110 -1.34 8.04 -14.07
CA TYR A 110 -2.38 7.21 -14.68
C TYR A 110 -2.36 7.29 -16.20
N ASN A 111 -2.37 8.51 -16.76
CA ASN A 111 -2.33 8.71 -18.21
C ASN A 111 -1.06 8.12 -18.85
N LYS A 112 0.08 8.20 -18.15
CA LYS A 112 1.34 7.60 -18.61
C LYS A 112 1.26 6.08 -18.66
N ILE A 113 0.66 5.44 -17.63
CA ILE A 113 0.44 4.00 -17.59
C ILE A 113 -0.46 3.57 -18.77
N ILE A 114 -1.61 4.22 -18.94
CA ILE A 114 -2.53 3.94 -20.05
C ILE A 114 -1.85 4.13 -21.42
N SER A 115 -1.05 5.18 -21.59
CA SER A 115 -0.26 5.39 -22.80
C SER A 115 0.75 4.27 -23.06
N ASN A 116 1.40 3.75 -22.01
CA ASN A 116 2.33 2.63 -22.14
C ASN A 116 1.60 1.34 -22.57
N ILE A 117 0.42 1.06 -22.01
CA ILE A 117 -0.43 -0.07 -22.44
C ILE A 117 -0.87 0.14 -23.88
N SER A 118 -1.38 1.34 -24.22
CA SER A 118 -1.88 1.67 -25.57
C SER A 118 -0.82 1.55 -26.66
N SER A 119 0.45 1.76 -26.33
CA SER A 119 1.56 1.56 -27.29
C SER A 119 1.75 0.09 -27.70
N ILE A 120 1.18 -0.86 -26.96
CA ILE A 120 1.28 -2.30 -27.17
C ILE A 120 -0.06 -2.87 -27.64
N ASP A 121 -1.14 -2.49 -26.96
CA ASP A 121 -2.52 -2.90 -27.22
C ASP A 121 -3.48 -1.73 -26.93
N ALA A 122 -3.91 -1.07 -28.00
CA ALA A 122 -4.77 0.12 -27.91
C ALA A 122 -6.21 -0.24 -27.47
N GLU A 123 -6.70 -1.43 -27.86
CA GLU A 123 -8.05 -1.89 -27.51
C GLU A 123 -8.11 -2.21 -26.00
N ALA A 124 -7.14 -2.95 -25.50
CA ALA A 124 -7.02 -3.23 -24.06
C ALA A 124 -6.87 -1.95 -23.23
N ALA A 125 -6.10 -0.95 -23.72
CA ALA A 125 -5.95 0.32 -23.02
C ALA A 125 -7.27 1.07 -22.88
N GLU A 126 -8.08 1.17 -23.94
CA GLU A 126 -9.39 1.83 -23.88
C GLU A 126 -10.38 1.03 -23.01
N HIS A 127 -10.33 -0.30 -23.06
CA HIS A 127 -11.15 -1.15 -22.19
C HIS A 127 -10.80 -0.95 -20.71
N ILE A 128 -9.52 -1.09 -20.33
CA ILE A 128 -9.06 -0.83 -18.96
C ILE A 128 -9.46 0.57 -18.49
N LYS A 129 -9.27 1.59 -19.34
CA LYS A 129 -9.63 2.96 -19.01
C LYS A 129 -11.13 3.12 -18.75
N SER A 130 -11.99 2.44 -19.52
CA SER A 130 -13.45 2.51 -19.32
C SER A 130 -13.90 1.87 -18.00
N LEU A 131 -13.17 0.89 -17.49
CA LEU A 131 -13.46 0.19 -16.23
C LEU A 131 -12.78 0.82 -15.00
N THR A 132 -11.79 1.70 -15.20
CA THR A 132 -11.02 2.35 -14.13
C THR A 132 -11.32 3.84 -14.00
N ASP A 133 -12.43 4.31 -14.55
CA ASP A 133 -12.93 5.68 -14.37
C ASP A 133 -13.34 5.96 -12.91
N GLU A 134 -13.74 4.93 -12.19
CA GLU A 134 -14.17 4.99 -10.81
C GLU A 134 -12.98 4.90 -9.85
N LYS A 135 -13.12 5.52 -8.69
CA LYS A 135 -12.10 5.54 -7.64
C LYS A 135 -12.30 4.40 -6.68
N ASN A 136 -11.25 3.66 -6.40
CA ASN A 136 -11.27 2.62 -5.39
C ASN A 136 -10.36 2.99 -4.20
N PHE A 137 -10.72 2.51 -3.02
CA PHE A 137 -9.91 2.62 -1.83
C PHE A 137 -8.87 1.49 -1.83
N VAL A 138 -7.63 1.81 -2.19
CA VAL A 138 -6.58 0.81 -2.37
C VAL A 138 -5.74 0.67 -1.10
N LEU A 139 -5.58 -0.56 -0.64
CA LEU A 139 -4.69 -0.98 0.42
C LEU A 139 -3.56 -1.81 -0.17
N VAL A 140 -2.31 -1.46 0.14
CA VAL A 140 -1.15 -2.24 -0.30
C VAL A 140 -0.39 -2.76 0.91
N ILE A 141 -0.21 -4.07 0.99
CA ILE A 141 0.46 -4.77 2.09
C ILE A 141 1.70 -5.49 1.59
N ASN A 142 2.77 -5.40 2.35
CA ASN A 142 4.01 -6.14 2.14
C ASN A 142 4.20 -7.18 3.26
N GLY A 143 4.16 -8.47 2.92
CA GLY A 143 4.24 -9.59 3.86
C GLY A 143 5.65 -10.02 4.25
N MET A 144 6.70 -9.23 3.99
CA MET A 144 8.10 -9.63 4.18
C MET A 144 8.59 -9.75 5.65
N ARG A 145 7.79 -9.39 6.65
CA ARG A 145 8.20 -9.34 8.07
C ARG A 145 7.28 -10.17 8.93
N ASP A 146 7.60 -10.29 10.22
CA ASP A 146 6.71 -10.89 11.24
C ASP A 146 5.30 -10.37 11.07
N PHE A 147 4.43 -11.27 10.53
CA PHE A 147 3.21 -10.87 9.89
C PHE A 147 2.01 -11.08 10.81
N ASN A 148 1.37 -9.99 11.22
CA ASN A 148 0.04 -10.00 11.80
C ASN A 148 -0.94 -9.32 10.84
N LEU A 149 -1.83 -10.09 10.22
CA LEU A 149 -2.78 -9.62 9.19
C LEU A 149 -3.60 -8.42 9.67
N HIS A 150 -4.08 -8.44 10.91
CA HIS A 150 -4.91 -7.37 11.46
C HIS A 150 -4.13 -6.06 11.57
N SER A 151 -2.91 -6.13 12.10
CA SER A 151 -2.02 -4.97 12.23
C SER A 151 -1.63 -4.40 10.87
N GLU A 152 -1.32 -5.26 9.89
CA GLU A 152 -0.90 -4.80 8.56
C GLU A 152 -2.06 -4.19 7.77
N ILE A 153 -3.28 -4.73 7.87
CA ILE A 153 -4.48 -4.11 7.28
C ILE A 153 -4.76 -2.76 7.94
N LEU A 154 -4.63 -2.65 9.25
CA LEU A 154 -4.81 -1.39 9.96
C LEU A 154 -3.81 -0.34 9.49
N LYS A 155 -2.50 -0.68 9.46
CA LYS A 155 -1.45 0.23 8.99
C LYS A 155 -1.68 0.65 7.54
N ALA A 156 -2.05 -0.29 6.67
CA ALA A 156 -2.38 0.00 5.28
C ALA A 156 -3.57 0.94 5.16
N ALA A 157 -4.65 0.71 5.95
CA ALA A 157 -5.81 1.57 5.99
C ALA A 157 -5.47 3.00 6.43
N GLN A 158 -4.67 3.17 7.48
CA GLN A 158 -4.21 4.46 7.95
C GLN A 158 -3.38 5.20 6.89
N LYS A 159 -2.43 4.51 6.26
CA LYS A 159 -1.62 5.08 5.18
C LYS A 159 -2.49 5.51 3.99
N SER A 160 -3.48 4.69 3.60
CA SER A 160 -4.40 5.02 2.52
C SER A 160 -5.33 6.19 2.87
N LEU A 161 -5.86 6.26 4.09
CA LEU A 161 -6.66 7.41 4.53
C LEU A 161 -5.84 8.71 4.46
N LYS A 162 -4.60 8.68 4.96
CA LYS A 162 -3.66 9.82 4.86
C LYS A 162 -3.39 10.18 3.40
N LEU A 163 -3.16 9.19 2.55
CA LEU A 163 -2.87 9.35 1.14
C LEU A 163 -4.02 10.03 0.38
N TYR A 164 -5.26 9.65 0.70
CA TYR A 164 -6.46 10.22 0.09
C TYR A 164 -6.99 11.48 0.81
N GLY A 165 -6.31 11.95 1.86
CA GLY A 165 -6.72 13.13 2.65
C GLY A 165 -8.03 12.93 3.39
N LEU A 166 -8.28 11.72 3.91
CA LEU A 166 -9.47 11.34 4.65
C LEU A 166 -9.20 11.30 6.16
N PRO A 167 -10.22 11.56 7.00
CA PRO A 167 -10.09 11.42 8.44
C PRO A 167 -9.91 9.94 8.84
N ASP A 168 -9.20 9.70 9.94
CA ASP A 168 -8.93 8.36 10.47
C ASP A 168 -9.69 8.05 11.77
N ASP A 169 -10.68 8.90 12.11
CA ASP A 169 -11.43 8.80 13.37
C ASP A 169 -12.17 7.46 13.53
N GLY A 170 -12.64 6.88 12.42
CA GLY A 170 -13.28 5.57 12.42
C GLY A 170 -12.31 4.46 12.85
N LEU A 171 -11.09 4.47 12.30
CA LEU A 171 -10.04 3.52 12.70
C LEU A 171 -9.59 3.69 14.15
N LYS A 172 -9.48 4.93 14.62
CA LYS A 172 -9.15 5.24 16.03
C LYS A 172 -10.16 4.63 16.97
N LYS A 173 -11.45 4.76 16.69
CA LYS A 173 -12.52 4.17 17.50
C LYS A 173 -12.48 2.64 17.53
N LEU A 174 -12.03 2.01 16.45
CA LEU A 174 -11.87 0.55 16.40
C LEU A 174 -10.65 0.08 17.18
N ASN A 175 -9.58 0.86 17.24
CA ASN A 175 -8.33 0.47 17.89
C ASN A 175 -8.18 1.08 19.28
N ARG A 176 -8.64 0.34 20.29
CA ARG A 176 -8.49 0.75 21.70
C ARG A 176 -7.04 0.96 22.13
N ALA A 177 -6.10 0.25 21.54
CA ALA A 177 -4.67 0.42 21.84
C ALA A 177 -4.17 1.80 21.37
N LEU A 178 -4.53 2.21 20.17
CA LEU A 178 -4.20 3.54 19.66
C LEU A 178 -4.88 4.65 20.45
N GLU A 179 -6.17 4.50 20.77
CA GLU A 179 -6.90 5.44 21.61
C GLU A 179 -6.25 5.59 23.01
N THR A 180 -5.85 4.44 23.58
CA THR A 180 -5.14 4.40 24.87
C THR A 180 -3.78 5.09 24.77
N ALA A 181 -3.00 4.78 23.72
CA ALA A 181 -1.69 5.38 23.50
C ALA A 181 -1.78 6.88 23.26
N GLU A 182 -2.72 7.34 22.43
CA GLU A 182 -2.94 8.76 22.14
C GLU A 182 -3.38 9.51 23.40
N THR A 183 -4.34 8.96 24.15
CA THR A 183 -4.82 9.56 25.38
C THR A 183 -3.70 9.68 26.41
N PHE A 184 -2.92 8.62 26.58
CA PHE A 184 -1.76 8.60 27.47
C PHE A 184 -0.70 9.61 27.03
N PHE A 185 -0.34 9.62 25.76
CA PHE A 185 0.65 10.53 25.21
C PHE A 185 0.22 12.00 25.40
N ASN A 186 -1.00 12.36 25.03
CA ASN A 186 -1.49 13.73 25.17
C ASN A 186 -1.47 14.23 26.62
N ARG A 187 -1.69 13.34 27.60
CA ARG A 187 -1.64 13.69 29.04
C ARG A 187 -0.22 13.81 29.58
N ASN A 188 0.71 13.02 29.06
CA ASN A 188 2.02 12.83 29.69
C ASN A 188 3.20 13.36 28.86
N ALA A 189 3.01 13.75 27.58
CA ALA A 189 4.08 14.13 26.67
C ALA A 189 5.05 15.16 27.30
N MET A 190 4.55 16.22 27.88
CA MET A 190 5.38 17.25 28.51
C MET A 190 5.86 16.88 29.91
N ASN A 191 5.04 16.19 30.69
CA ASN A 191 5.38 15.82 32.06
C ASN A 191 6.43 14.70 32.14
N ALA A 192 6.49 13.84 31.15
CA ALA A 192 7.41 12.72 31.03
C ALA A 192 8.40 12.89 29.85
N ILE A 193 8.65 14.12 29.40
CA ILE A 193 9.43 14.38 28.19
C ILE A 193 10.81 13.71 28.21
N THR A 194 11.51 13.75 29.34
CA THR A 194 12.82 13.11 29.50
C THR A 194 12.76 11.61 29.28
N LEU A 195 11.67 10.96 29.71
CA LEU A 195 11.47 9.52 29.53
C LEU A 195 11.15 9.22 28.05
N PHE A 196 10.32 10.04 27.40
CA PHE A 196 10.08 9.93 25.97
C PHE A 196 11.36 10.08 25.15
N GLU A 197 12.22 11.03 25.48
CA GLU A 197 13.53 11.22 24.83
C GLU A 197 14.47 10.03 25.04
N GLU A 198 14.46 9.42 26.25
CA GLU A 198 15.24 8.21 26.52
C GLU A 198 14.77 7.03 25.65
N LYS A 199 13.46 6.78 25.61
CA LYS A 199 12.90 5.70 24.77
C LYS A 199 13.10 5.98 23.29
N ALA A 200 12.85 7.18 22.83
CA ALA A 200 13.06 7.57 21.43
C ALA A 200 14.48 7.27 20.94
N ARG A 201 15.49 7.58 21.77
CA ARG A 201 16.89 7.25 21.45
C ARG A 201 17.14 5.75 21.33
N LYS A 202 16.47 4.91 22.13
CA LYS A 202 16.57 3.43 22.06
C LYS A 202 15.99 2.90 20.75
N PHE A 203 14.97 3.58 20.20
CA PHE A 203 14.36 3.26 18.90
C PHE A 203 14.99 4.03 17.73
N GLY A 204 16.15 4.69 17.94
CA GLY A 204 16.91 5.34 16.87
C GLY A 204 16.43 6.75 16.48
N TRP A 205 15.55 7.35 17.28
CA TRP A 205 15.14 8.76 17.07
C TRP A 205 16.04 9.69 17.89
N SER A 206 16.41 10.83 17.29
CA SER A 206 17.33 11.82 17.87
C SER A 206 16.65 13.13 18.27
N GLU A 207 15.39 13.31 17.94
CA GLU A 207 14.61 14.49 18.26
C GLU A 207 14.40 14.62 19.78
N THR A 208 14.27 15.85 20.24
CA THR A 208 14.09 16.22 21.67
C THR A 208 13.04 17.32 21.82
N GLY A 209 12.49 17.47 23.03
CA GLY A 209 11.53 18.53 23.35
C GLY A 209 10.30 18.55 22.43
N ASP A 210 9.89 19.75 22.06
CA ASP A 210 8.69 19.96 21.23
C ASP A 210 8.78 19.27 19.86
N ASN A 211 9.98 19.12 19.30
CA ASN A 211 10.18 18.44 18.02
C ASN A 211 9.87 16.94 18.15
N LEU A 212 10.28 16.29 19.24
CA LEU A 212 9.95 14.92 19.52
C LEU A 212 8.45 14.74 19.73
N VAL A 213 7.82 15.64 20.50
CA VAL A 213 6.38 15.60 20.75
C VAL A 213 5.59 15.72 19.46
N SER A 214 5.94 16.67 18.59
CA SER A 214 5.31 16.82 17.28
C SER A 214 5.50 15.56 16.41
N LYS A 215 6.73 15.05 16.34
CA LYS A 215 7.03 13.86 15.56
C LYS A 215 6.26 12.63 16.03
N ILE A 216 6.19 12.38 17.35
CA ILE A 216 5.38 11.27 17.88
C ILE A 216 3.91 11.49 17.53
N ARG A 217 3.36 12.67 17.77
CA ARG A 217 1.95 12.97 17.49
C ARG A 217 1.58 12.74 16.04
N ASP A 218 2.41 13.22 15.11
CA ASP A 218 2.14 13.13 13.67
C ASP A 218 2.27 11.69 13.12
N ASN A 219 3.00 10.84 13.83
CA ASN A 219 3.32 9.48 13.38
C ASN A 219 2.72 8.36 14.26
N LEU A 220 2.12 8.67 15.42
CA LEU A 220 1.61 7.66 16.36
C LEU A 220 0.65 6.66 15.71
N MET A 221 -0.08 7.09 14.70
CA MET A 221 -1.09 6.30 14.01
C MET A 221 -0.52 5.50 12.82
N THR A 222 0.65 5.87 12.30
CA THR A 222 1.16 5.34 11.02
C THR A 222 2.56 4.75 11.12
N ASP A 223 3.26 4.98 12.22
CA ASP A 223 4.63 4.52 12.44
C ASP A 223 4.69 3.67 13.71
N GLU A 224 5.09 2.41 13.56
CA GLU A 224 5.24 1.45 14.65
C GLU A 224 6.23 1.94 15.71
N VAL A 225 7.31 2.60 15.29
CA VAL A 225 8.31 3.16 16.21
C VAL A 225 7.70 4.24 17.10
N ALA A 226 6.81 5.08 16.57
CA ALA A 226 6.11 6.08 17.37
C ALA A 226 5.24 5.42 18.45
N PHE A 227 4.49 4.36 18.08
CA PHE A 227 3.68 3.59 19.04
C PHE A 227 4.56 2.89 20.08
N ASP A 228 5.64 2.25 19.65
CA ASP A 228 6.56 1.53 20.54
C ASP A 228 7.22 2.47 21.56
N ILE A 229 7.58 3.69 21.16
CA ILE A 229 8.08 4.71 22.08
C ILE A 229 7.02 5.03 23.15
N VAL A 230 5.78 5.27 22.74
CA VAL A 230 4.68 5.58 23.66
C VAL A 230 4.39 4.38 24.56
N ASN A 231 4.35 3.18 24.02
CA ASN A 231 4.11 1.94 24.76
C ASN A 231 5.21 1.65 25.79
N ALA A 232 6.48 1.89 25.43
CA ALA A 232 7.60 1.73 26.35
C ALA A 232 7.53 2.71 27.53
N VAL A 233 7.08 3.95 27.30
CA VAL A 233 6.85 4.93 28.37
C VAL A 233 5.61 4.53 29.19
N TYR A 234 4.56 4.08 28.54
CA TYR A 234 3.33 3.60 29.20
C TYR A 234 3.64 2.43 30.14
N MET A 235 4.42 1.44 29.66
CA MET A 235 4.83 0.29 30.46
C MET A 235 5.66 0.71 31.69
N GLU A 236 6.56 1.67 31.52
CA GLU A 236 7.38 2.14 32.66
C GLU A 236 6.58 2.88 33.72
N ILE A 237 5.55 3.62 33.31
CA ILE A 237 4.70 4.39 34.23
C ILE A 237 3.60 3.51 34.86
N ASN A 238 2.98 2.63 34.07
CA ASN A 238 1.79 1.88 34.48
C ASN A 238 2.06 0.39 34.78
N GLY A 239 3.27 -0.12 34.52
CA GLY A 239 3.66 -1.50 34.80
C GLY A 239 3.05 -2.55 33.88
N GLN A 240 2.41 -2.15 32.78
CA GLN A 240 1.80 -3.03 31.78
C GLN A 240 1.93 -2.45 30.39
N GLU A 241 1.93 -3.30 29.36
CA GLU A 241 1.97 -2.91 27.96
C GLU A 241 0.58 -2.57 27.43
N ILE A 242 0.52 -1.66 26.45
CA ILE A 242 -0.64 -1.50 25.59
C ILE A 242 -0.55 -2.58 24.53
N ARG A 243 -1.49 -3.51 24.51
CA ARG A 243 -1.51 -4.57 23.49
C ARG A 243 -2.15 -4.08 22.22
N TRP A 244 -1.37 -4.09 21.15
CA TRP A 244 -1.77 -3.58 19.83
C TRP A 244 -2.97 -4.32 19.22
N ASP A 245 -3.12 -5.60 19.50
CA ASP A 245 -4.06 -6.52 18.88
C ASP A 245 -5.37 -6.74 19.69
N GLU A 246 -5.56 -6.05 20.80
CA GLU A 246 -6.78 -6.21 21.61
C GLU A 246 -8.02 -5.68 20.88
N GLY A 247 -8.82 -6.59 20.33
CA GLY A 247 -10.18 -6.32 19.82
C GLY A 247 -10.28 -5.93 18.35
N LEU A 248 -9.16 -5.87 17.60
CA LEU A 248 -9.17 -5.61 16.16
C LEU A 248 -9.22 -6.89 15.35
N SER A 249 -10.17 -6.97 14.43
CA SER A 249 -10.14 -7.97 13.36
C SER A 249 -10.01 -7.29 11.99
N ALA A 250 -9.35 -7.97 11.05
CA ALA A 250 -9.27 -7.52 9.67
C ALA A 250 -10.66 -7.24 9.08
N SER A 251 -11.65 -8.08 9.41
CA SER A 251 -13.05 -7.93 8.99
C SER A 251 -13.64 -6.61 9.47
N ASN A 252 -13.50 -6.27 10.75
CA ASN A 252 -14.05 -5.04 11.31
C ASN A 252 -13.45 -3.79 10.66
N ILE A 253 -12.14 -3.83 10.34
CA ILE A 253 -11.46 -2.72 9.66
C ILE A 253 -12.02 -2.56 8.24
N LEU A 254 -12.11 -3.65 7.48
CA LEU A 254 -12.63 -3.62 6.12
C LEU A 254 -14.10 -3.22 6.07
N GLU A 255 -14.95 -3.75 6.98
CA GLU A 255 -16.36 -3.37 7.11
C GLU A 255 -16.51 -1.87 7.40
N MET A 256 -15.67 -1.31 8.28
CA MET A 256 -15.68 0.12 8.57
C MET A 256 -15.28 0.94 7.33
N LEU A 257 -14.20 0.55 6.64
CA LEU A 257 -13.76 1.23 5.42
C LEU A 257 -14.85 1.22 4.33
N ILE A 258 -15.50 0.07 4.14
CA ILE A 258 -16.61 -0.06 3.19
C ILE A 258 -17.78 0.83 3.60
N SER A 259 -18.19 0.77 4.88
CA SER A 259 -19.37 1.51 5.34
C SER A 259 -19.19 3.02 5.38
N GLU A 260 -17.98 3.51 5.68
CA GLU A 260 -17.72 4.96 5.81
C GLU A 260 -17.26 5.60 4.50
N TYR A 261 -16.58 4.87 3.63
CA TYR A 261 -15.91 5.47 2.46
C TYR A 261 -16.35 4.92 1.10
N CYS A 262 -17.09 3.80 1.06
CA CYS A 262 -17.53 3.19 -0.19
C CYS A 262 -19.05 3.23 -0.39
N GLY A 263 -19.49 2.98 -1.63
CA GLY A 263 -20.89 2.89 -2.01
C GLY A 263 -21.56 4.24 -2.32
N ILE A 264 -22.89 4.25 -2.37
CA ILE A 264 -23.73 5.35 -2.93
C ILE A 264 -23.43 6.74 -2.33
N ASN A 265 -23.04 6.80 -1.06
CA ASN A 265 -22.69 8.04 -0.38
C ASN A 265 -21.17 8.15 -0.11
N GLY A 266 -20.40 7.16 -0.53
CA GLY A 266 -18.97 7.09 -0.35
C GLY A 266 -18.20 7.82 -1.45
N ARG A 267 -16.91 8.02 -1.21
CA ARG A 267 -15.99 8.61 -2.18
C ARG A 267 -15.41 7.56 -3.14
N PHE A 268 -15.55 6.29 -2.79
CA PHE A 268 -14.97 5.14 -3.50
C PHE A 268 -16.04 4.11 -3.81
N GLU A 269 -15.81 3.34 -4.88
CA GLU A 269 -16.69 2.24 -5.25
C GLU A 269 -16.38 0.98 -4.45
N HIS A 270 -15.09 0.60 -4.40
CA HIS A 270 -14.64 -0.63 -3.75
C HIS A 270 -13.44 -0.40 -2.84
N VAL A 271 -13.22 -1.35 -1.91
CA VAL A 271 -11.96 -1.52 -1.19
C VAL A 271 -11.15 -2.60 -1.90
N ILE A 272 -9.95 -2.26 -2.37
CA ILE A 272 -9.05 -3.19 -3.05
C ILE A 272 -7.83 -3.45 -2.17
N LEU A 273 -7.55 -4.73 -1.91
CA LEU A 273 -6.39 -5.16 -1.15
C LEU A 273 -5.36 -5.81 -2.07
N LEU A 274 -4.21 -5.16 -2.23
CA LEU A 274 -3.06 -5.70 -2.94
C LEU A 274 -2.04 -6.22 -1.92
N PHE A 275 -1.78 -7.52 -1.98
CA PHE A 275 -0.93 -8.21 -1.03
C PHE A 275 0.31 -8.77 -1.73
N ASP A 276 1.48 -8.19 -1.47
CA ASP A 276 2.76 -8.68 -1.96
C ASP A 276 3.43 -9.60 -0.94
N GLU A 277 4.14 -10.62 -1.40
CA GLU A 277 4.82 -11.63 -0.57
C GLU A 277 3.88 -12.44 0.35
N PHE A 278 2.65 -12.75 -0.10
CA PHE A 278 1.71 -13.60 0.63
C PHE A 278 2.24 -15.02 0.79
N GLY A 279 2.43 -15.49 2.04
CA GLY A 279 2.80 -16.89 2.33
C GLY A 279 4.29 -17.14 2.58
N ARG A 280 5.06 -16.14 2.93
CA ARG A 280 6.41 -16.32 3.47
C ARG A 280 6.43 -16.46 4.96
#